data_542be6199615022e0aff20f520fd2f61
#
_entry.id   542be6199615022e0aff20f520fd2f61
#
_cell.length_a   1.000
_cell.length_b   1.000
_cell.length_c   1.000
_cell.angle_alpha   90.00
_cell.angle_beta   90.00
_cell.angle_gamma   90.00
#
_symmetry.space_group_name_H-M   'P 1'
#
loop_
_entity.id
_entity.type
_entity.pdbx_description
1 polymer ?
#
loop_
_entity_poly.entity_id
_entity_poly.type
_entity_poly.pdbx_seq_one_letter_code
_entity_poly.pdbx_strand_id
1 'polypeptide(L)'
;ISLEAQMNYMVEAINLLESDDQVQRYAWFIPRGKGDAQCHNSLLSSSKPFGLTDLGKVFVNMSTLDKSLYYNVGQVIPAEHYSGFDGVLHLAPCTDAKGILEMRDLKKDASAQWQVEIPSDGKYSLEIRYNTYFETSLKVIVDGKNLGTLDLSNTQNEWSNRQVDVELTKGKHTLELGGNTAFPVALNWIRITNN
;
A
#
# COMPACT_ATOMS: atom_id res chain seq x y z
N ILE A 1 6.63 -22.69 5.54
CA ILE A 1 6.71 -21.29 5.09
C ILE A 1 5.80 -20.49 6.01
N SER A 2 6.26 -19.33 6.53
CA SER A 2 5.43 -18.45 7.34
C SER A 2 4.34 -17.77 6.49
N LEU A 3 3.28 -17.28 7.14
CA LEU A 3 2.24 -16.50 6.45
C LEU A 3 2.82 -15.24 5.78
N GLU A 4 3.73 -14.56 6.46
CA GLU A 4 4.42 -13.38 5.93
C GLU A 4 5.22 -13.71 4.67
N ALA A 5 6.02 -14.78 4.68
CA ALA A 5 6.78 -15.21 3.50
C ALA A 5 5.85 -15.61 2.34
N GLN A 6 4.68 -16.19 2.64
CA GLN A 6 3.69 -16.54 1.63
C GLN A 6 3.03 -15.29 1.03
N MET A 7 2.75 -14.27 1.85
CA MET A 7 2.21 -13.00 1.37
C MET A 7 3.23 -12.24 0.50
N ASN A 8 4.48 -12.17 0.92
CA ASN A 8 5.55 -11.55 0.14
C ASN A 8 5.73 -12.24 -1.22
N TYR A 9 5.76 -13.57 -1.22
CA TYR A 9 5.81 -14.35 -2.46
C TYR A 9 4.62 -14.02 -3.39
N MET A 10 3.41 -13.94 -2.83
CA MET A 10 2.22 -13.59 -3.62
C MET A 10 2.33 -12.20 -4.24
N VAL A 11 2.80 -11.21 -3.49
CA VAL A 11 3.02 -9.84 -3.98
C VAL A 11 4.00 -9.85 -5.15
N GLU A 12 5.16 -10.47 -4.98
CA GLU A 12 6.19 -10.53 -6.03
C GLU A 12 5.69 -11.29 -7.27
N ALA A 13 5.01 -12.42 -7.07
CA ALA A 13 4.48 -13.22 -8.17
C ALA A 13 3.39 -12.48 -8.94
N ILE A 14 2.45 -11.81 -8.27
CA ILE A 14 1.40 -11.04 -8.92
C ILE A 14 2.01 -9.87 -9.69
N ASN A 15 2.92 -9.13 -9.09
CA ASN A 15 3.60 -8.02 -9.76
C ASN A 15 4.33 -8.47 -11.04
N LEU A 16 5.03 -9.60 -10.98
CA LEU A 16 5.69 -10.16 -12.15
C LEU A 16 4.67 -10.54 -13.24
N LEU A 17 3.59 -11.22 -12.87
CA LEU A 17 2.56 -11.68 -13.81
C LEU A 17 1.80 -10.51 -14.44
N GLU A 18 1.51 -9.44 -13.67
CA GLU A 18 0.85 -8.22 -14.19
C GLU A 18 1.77 -7.39 -15.08
N SER A 19 3.09 -7.50 -14.93
CA SER A 19 4.06 -6.78 -15.75
C SER A 19 4.40 -7.48 -17.09
N ASP A 20 3.99 -8.73 -17.27
CA ASP A 20 4.27 -9.51 -18.48
C ASP A 20 3.09 -9.47 -19.45
N ASP A 21 3.22 -8.74 -20.55
CA ASP A 21 2.20 -8.60 -21.60
C ASP A 21 1.78 -9.94 -22.25
N GLN A 22 2.55 -10.99 -22.07
CA GLN A 22 2.21 -12.34 -22.58
C GLN A 22 1.29 -13.10 -21.63
N VAL A 23 1.18 -12.67 -20.37
CA VAL A 23 0.31 -13.29 -19.38
C VAL A 23 -1.09 -12.70 -19.47
N GLN A 24 -2.03 -13.47 -20.01
CA GLN A 24 -3.42 -13.03 -20.15
C GLN A 24 -4.26 -13.33 -18.91
N ARG A 25 -3.93 -14.35 -18.13
CA ARG A 25 -4.67 -14.80 -16.95
C ARG A 25 -3.78 -15.61 -16.03
N TYR A 26 -4.01 -15.46 -14.75
CA TYR A 26 -3.44 -16.32 -13.72
C TYR A 26 -4.51 -16.62 -12.64
N ALA A 27 -4.29 -17.65 -11.86
CA ALA A 27 -5.18 -18.02 -10.76
C ALA A 27 -4.37 -18.61 -9.61
N TRP A 28 -4.77 -18.29 -8.39
CA TRP A 28 -4.24 -18.95 -7.21
C TRP A 28 -4.86 -20.32 -7.03
N PHE A 29 -4.03 -21.34 -6.83
CA PHE A 29 -4.51 -22.72 -6.68
C PHE A 29 -5.08 -22.94 -5.28
N ILE A 30 -6.31 -23.48 -5.26
CA ILE A 30 -7.16 -23.79 -4.11
C ILE A 30 -7.55 -22.55 -3.29
N PRO A 31 -8.71 -21.95 -3.56
CA PRO A 31 -9.20 -20.83 -2.75
C PRO A 31 -9.52 -21.23 -1.31
N ARG A 32 -9.82 -22.51 -1.04
CA ARG A 32 -10.10 -23.03 0.30
C ARG A 32 -9.52 -24.44 0.46
N GLY A 33 -8.45 -24.56 1.25
CA GLY A 33 -7.85 -25.84 1.63
C GLY A 33 -8.54 -26.48 2.81
N LYS A 34 -8.34 -27.79 3.01
CA LYS A 34 -8.73 -28.50 4.22
C LYS A 34 -7.52 -28.66 5.15
N GLY A 35 -7.66 -28.24 6.42
CA GLY A 35 -6.73 -28.60 7.47
C GLY A 35 -5.45 -27.75 7.58
N ASP A 36 -5.49 -26.50 7.18
CA ASP A 36 -4.32 -25.65 6.94
C ASP A 36 -3.74 -24.89 8.12
N ALA A 37 -3.51 -25.57 9.23
CA ALA A 37 -2.68 -24.96 10.27
C ALA A 37 -1.18 -24.80 9.86
N GLN A 38 -0.76 -25.38 8.73
CA GLN A 38 0.64 -25.39 8.30
C GLN A 38 0.92 -24.89 6.87
N CYS A 39 -0.11 -24.75 6.05
CA CYS A 39 0.03 -24.29 4.67
C CYS A 39 -0.79 -23.02 4.47
N HIS A 40 -0.19 -21.87 4.66
CA HIS A 40 -0.83 -20.54 4.51
C HIS A 40 -1.16 -20.19 3.03
N ASN A 41 -1.78 -21.12 2.31
CA ASN A 41 -2.10 -20.98 0.88
C ASN A 41 -3.59 -20.76 0.58
N SER A 42 -4.46 -20.87 1.60
CA SER A 42 -5.90 -20.66 1.43
C SER A 42 -6.25 -19.18 1.40
N LEU A 43 -7.03 -18.77 0.39
CA LEU A 43 -7.55 -17.40 0.29
C LEU A 43 -8.81 -17.21 1.14
N LEU A 44 -9.55 -18.28 1.42
CA LEU A 44 -10.80 -18.27 2.18
C LEU A 44 -10.65 -19.10 3.45
N SER A 45 -11.17 -18.55 4.55
CA SER A 45 -11.25 -19.29 5.82
C SER A 45 -12.13 -20.52 5.69
N SER A 46 -11.67 -21.65 6.23
CA SER A 46 -12.43 -22.89 6.32
C SER A 46 -13.36 -22.96 7.54
N SER A 47 -13.21 -22.03 8.48
CA SER A 47 -14.00 -21.93 9.72
C SER A 47 -14.82 -20.64 9.78
N LYS A 48 -15.86 -20.64 10.63
CA LYS A 48 -16.68 -19.45 10.88
C LYS A 48 -15.94 -18.42 11.73
N PRO A 49 -16.15 -17.10 11.48
CA PRO A 49 -16.92 -16.54 10.38
C PRO A 49 -16.18 -16.76 9.05
N PHE A 50 -16.88 -17.23 8.02
CA PHE A 50 -16.29 -17.39 6.69
C PHE A 50 -15.91 -16.03 6.12
N GLY A 51 -14.73 -15.94 5.51
CA GLY A 51 -14.22 -14.70 4.95
C GLY A 51 -12.88 -14.90 4.28
N LEU A 52 -12.25 -13.81 3.88
CA LEU A 52 -10.88 -13.84 3.38
C LEU A 52 -9.91 -14.14 4.52
N THR A 53 -8.92 -14.97 4.26
CA THR A 53 -7.70 -15.06 5.07
C THR A 53 -6.84 -13.80 4.84
N ASP A 54 -5.76 -13.61 5.59
CA ASP A 54 -4.85 -12.51 5.33
C ASP A 54 -4.19 -12.63 3.95
N LEU A 55 -3.85 -13.84 3.52
CA LEU A 55 -3.41 -14.10 2.14
C LEU A 55 -4.51 -13.77 1.11
N GLY A 56 -5.76 -14.10 1.42
CA GLY A 56 -6.92 -13.76 0.56
C GLY A 56 -7.13 -12.25 0.44
N LYS A 57 -6.89 -11.50 1.51
CA LYS A 57 -6.91 -10.03 1.49
C LYS A 57 -5.80 -9.48 0.60
N VAL A 58 -4.58 -10.02 0.72
CA VAL A 58 -3.47 -9.66 -0.17
C VAL A 58 -3.85 -9.90 -1.63
N PHE A 59 -4.35 -11.11 -1.96
CA PHE A 59 -4.73 -11.45 -3.33
C PHE A 59 -5.77 -10.51 -3.91
N VAL A 60 -6.82 -10.20 -3.16
CA VAL A 60 -7.90 -9.31 -3.61
C VAL A 60 -7.39 -7.86 -3.76
N ASN A 61 -6.58 -7.37 -2.82
CA ASN A 61 -6.08 -6.01 -2.87
C ASN A 61 -4.99 -5.82 -3.93
N MET A 62 -4.11 -6.82 -4.10
CA MET A 62 -3.06 -6.78 -5.12
C MET A 62 -3.63 -6.91 -6.55
N SER A 63 -4.67 -7.72 -6.72
CA SER A 63 -5.31 -7.88 -8.03
C SER A 63 -6.08 -6.64 -8.50
N THR A 64 -6.14 -5.59 -7.69
CA THR A 64 -6.74 -4.29 -8.00
C THR A 64 -5.71 -3.22 -8.32
N LEU A 65 -4.62 -3.52 -9.01
CA LEU A 65 -3.77 -2.49 -9.65
C LEU A 65 -4.59 -1.62 -10.62
N ASP A 66 -5.85 -1.40 -10.24
CA ASP A 66 -6.88 -0.71 -11.01
C ASP A 66 -6.63 0.80 -10.95
N LYS A 67 -6.01 1.30 -12.01
CA LYS A 67 -5.78 2.74 -12.21
C LYS A 67 -7.08 3.53 -12.44
N SER A 68 -8.22 2.86 -12.50
CA SER A 68 -9.54 3.52 -12.62
C SER A 68 -10.24 3.76 -11.28
N LEU A 69 -9.74 3.17 -10.20
CA LEU A 69 -10.26 3.37 -8.84
C LEU A 69 -9.68 4.65 -8.23
N TYR A 70 -10.49 5.69 -8.11
CA TYR A 70 -10.10 6.97 -7.52
C TYR A 70 -10.69 7.15 -6.13
N TYR A 71 -9.85 7.57 -5.18
CA TYR A 71 -10.25 7.92 -3.82
C TYR A 71 -10.53 9.41 -3.71
N ASN A 72 -11.61 9.76 -3.03
CA ASN A 72 -12.01 11.14 -2.80
C ASN A 72 -11.30 11.74 -1.57
N VAL A 73 -11.23 13.06 -1.55
CA VAL A 73 -10.78 13.83 -0.38
C VAL A 73 -11.56 13.41 0.88
N GLY A 74 -10.86 13.22 1.98
CA GLY A 74 -11.39 12.75 3.27
C GLY A 74 -11.42 11.23 3.44
N GLN A 75 -11.29 10.45 2.37
CA GLN A 75 -11.24 8.99 2.49
C GLN A 75 -9.87 8.53 2.98
N VAL A 76 -9.87 7.53 3.87
CA VAL A 76 -8.67 6.78 4.23
C VAL A 76 -8.38 5.78 3.12
N ILE A 77 -7.18 5.81 2.59
CA ILE A 77 -6.71 4.93 1.54
C ILE A 77 -5.75 3.94 2.19
N PRO A 78 -6.09 2.65 2.33
CA PRO A 78 -5.16 1.65 2.81
C PRO A 78 -3.89 1.61 1.95
N ALA A 79 -2.72 1.48 2.57
CA ALA A 79 -1.46 1.53 1.83
C ALA A 79 -1.37 0.41 0.77
N GLU A 80 -1.97 -0.74 1.06
CA GLU A 80 -2.04 -1.88 0.15
C GLU A 80 -2.94 -1.68 -1.09
N HIS A 81 -3.74 -0.60 -1.12
CA HIS A 81 -4.58 -0.26 -2.29
C HIS A 81 -3.83 0.57 -3.34
N TYR A 82 -2.53 0.38 -3.46
CA TYR A 82 -1.76 1.07 -4.50
C TYR A 82 -2.17 0.63 -5.92
N SER A 83 -2.14 1.56 -6.85
CA SER A 83 -2.48 1.38 -8.27
C SER A 83 -1.25 1.15 -9.15
N GLY A 84 -0.05 1.32 -8.59
CA GLY A 84 1.24 1.13 -9.24
C GLY A 84 2.36 1.24 -8.21
N PHE A 85 3.54 0.72 -8.58
CA PHE A 85 4.73 0.80 -7.73
C PHE A 85 5.99 0.66 -8.58
N ASP A 86 7.11 1.07 -8.00
CA ASP A 86 8.46 0.79 -8.51
C ASP A 86 9.31 0.21 -7.37
N GLY A 87 10.30 -0.60 -7.74
CA GLY A 87 11.17 -1.27 -6.78
C GLY A 87 10.52 -2.45 -6.08
N VAL A 88 10.98 -2.75 -4.87
CA VAL A 88 10.50 -3.89 -4.07
C VAL A 88 9.71 -3.38 -2.88
N LEU A 89 8.45 -3.75 -2.81
CA LEU A 89 7.54 -3.51 -1.68
C LEU A 89 7.11 -4.84 -1.07
N HIS A 90 7.00 -4.87 0.24
CA HIS A 90 6.48 -6.03 0.96
C HIS A 90 5.17 -5.67 1.66
N LEU A 91 4.21 -6.58 1.64
CA LEU A 91 3.01 -6.49 2.46
C LEU A 91 3.10 -7.48 3.61
N ALA A 92 2.65 -7.05 4.78
CA ALA A 92 2.57 -7.87 5.97
C ALA A 92 1.27 -7.60 6.72
N PRO A 93 0.82 -8.50 7.62
CA PRO A 93 -0.26 -8.18 8.55
C PRO A 93 0.06 -6.90 9.32
N CYS A 94 -0.89 -5.96 9.32
CA CYS A 94 -0.66 -4.68 9.98
C CYS A 94 -0.59 -4.83 11.49
N THR A 95 0.42 -4.26 12.10
CA THR A 95 0.60 -4.24 13.55
C THR A 95 -0.18 -3.10 14.22
N ASP A 96 -0.70 -2.14 13.46
CA ASP A 96 -1.57 -1.07 13.94
C ASP A 96 -2.99 -1.57 14.20
N ALA A 97 -3.63 -1.02 15.22
CA ALA A 97 -4.94 -1.48 15.71
C ALA A 97 -6.09 -1.41 14.67
N LYS A 98 -5.94 -0.64 13.60
CA LYS A 98 -6.96 -0.42 12.56
C LYS A 98 -6.52 -0.83 11.15
N GLY A 99 -5.35 -1.42 11.02
CA GLY A 99 -4.84 -1.87 9.72
C GLY A 99 -5.23 -3.32 9.41
N ILE A 100 -5.33 -3.66 8.14
CA ILE A 100 -5.44 -5.03 7.65
C ILE A 100 -4.06 -5.50 7.22
N LEU A 101 -3.44 -4.77 6.33
CA LEU A 101 -2.08 -4.97 5.87
C LEU A 101 -1.29 -3.69 6.09
N GLU A 102 0.02 -3.81 6.16
CA GLU A 102 0.96 -2.71 6.11
C GLU A 102 1.89 -2.91 4.92
N MET A 103 2.20 -1.81 4.23
CA MET A 103 3.23 -1.79 3.21
C MET A 103 4.55 -1.52 3.89
N ARG A 104 5.56 -2.36 3.62
CA ARG A 104 6.93 -2.23 4.14
C ARG A 104 7.92 -1.91 3.05
N ASP A 105 9.12 -1.54 3.47
CA ASP A 105 10.28 -1.32 2.61
C ASP A 105 10.15 -0.15 1.62
N LEU A 106 9.30 0.83 1.93
CA LEU A 106 9.29 2.07 1.19
C LEU A 106 10.57 2.86 1.53
N LYS A 107 11.61 2.67 0.73
CA LYS A 107 12.96 3.23 0.87
C LYS A 107 13.48 3.70 -0.48
N LYS A 108 14.71 4.24 -0.54
CA LYS A 108 15.33 4.64 -1.81
C LYS A 108 15.18 3.55 -2.87
N ASP A 109 14.83 3.96 -4.07
CA ASP A 109 14.57 3.13 -5.24
C ASP A 109 13.27 2.28 -5.14
N ALA A 110 12.37 2.63 -4.20
CA ALA A 110 11.01 2.09 -4.12
C ALA A 110 9.98 3.23 -4.03
N SER A 111 8.84 3.06 -4.69
CA SER A 111 7.71 3.97 -4.61
C SER A 111 6.38 3.23 -4.76
N ALA A 112 5.30 3.85 -4.29
CA ALA A 112 3.94 3.37 -4.48
C ALA A 112 3.02 4.52 -4.90
N GLN A 113 2.01 4.20 -5.71
CA GLN A 113 1.11 5.16 -6.34
C GLN A 113 -0.34 4.85 -5.98
N TRP A 114 -1.13 5.90 -5.78
CA TRP A 114 -2.57 5.83 -5.55
C TRP A 114 -3.30 6.81 -6.45
N GLN A 115 -4.50 6.45 -6.88
CA GLN A 115 -5.35 7.34 -7.68
C GLN A 115 -6.28 8.13 -6.77
N VAL A 116 -6.29 9.46 -6.92
CA VAL A 116 -7.10 10.37 -6.10
C VAL A 116 -7.89 11.32 -6.96
N GLU A 117 -9.09 11.71 -6.51
CA GLU A 117 -9.92 12.70 -7.18
C GLU A 117 -10.10 13.93 -6.30
N ILE A 118 -9.69 15.10 -6.83
CA ILE A 118 -9.67 16.38 -6.16
C ILE A 118 -10.86 17.23 -6.65
N PRO A 119 -11.75 17.67 -5.74
CA PRO A 119 -13.00 18.33 -6.13
C PRO A 119 -12.82 19.80 -6.60
N SER A 120 -11.76 20.48 -6.16
CA SER A 120 -11.48 21.89 -6.50
C SER A 120 -9.99 22.20 -6.38
N ASP A 121 -9.55 23.25 -7.08
CA ASP A 121 -8.20 23.77 -6.86
C ASP A 121 -8.04 24.27 -5.43
N GLY A 122 -6.89 24.02 -4.81
CA GLY A 122 -6.64 24.50 -3.46
C GLY A 122 -5.48 23.87 -2.73
N LYS A 123 -5.37 24.25 -1.45
CA LYS A 123 -4.43 23.68 -0.51
C LYS A 123 -5.10 22.51 0.22
N TYR A 124 -4.38 21.41 0.26
CA TYR A 124 -4.79 20.17 0.91
C TYR A 124 -3.70 19.71 1.86
N SER A 125 -4.05 18.88 2.81
CA SER A 125 -3.08 18.18 3.66
C SER A 125 -3.03 16.72 3.26
N LEU A 126 -1.85 16.23 2.89
CA LEU A 126 -1.56 14.82 2.75
C LEU A 126 -1.11 14.29 4.11
N GLU A 127 -1.89 13.42 4.69
CA GLU A 127 -1.59 12.73 5.95
C GLU A 127 -1.25 11.26 5.67
N ILE A 128 -0.26 10.75 6.39
CA ILE A 128 0.11 9.34 6.36
C ILE A 128 0.15 8.75 7.77
N ARG A 129 -0.19 7.48 7.88
CA ARG A 129 0.02 6.64 9.07
C ARG A 129 1.23 5.76 8.81
N TYR A 130 2.32 5.99 9.55
CA TYR A 130 3.61 5.38 9.28
C TYR A 130 4.27 4.82 10.53
N ASN A 131 5.25 3.96 10.28
CA ASN A 131 6.15 3.41 11.27
C ASN A 131 7.56 3.36 10.67
N THR A 132 8.56 3.80 11.42
CA THR A 132 9.98 3.70 11.05
C THR A 132 10.88 3.70 12.28
N TYR A 133 12.00 3.01 12.19
CA TYR A 133 13.02 2.97 13.23
C TYR A 133 14.09 4.06 13.07
N PHE A 134 14.00 4.86 12.01
CA PHE A 134 15.02 5.87 11.67
C PHE A 134 14.37 7.21 11.35
N GLU A 135 15.14 8.30 11.54
CA GLU A 135 14.81 9.55 10.89
C GLU A 135 15.01 9.39 9.38
N THR A 136 13.99 9.68 8.61
CA THR A 136 13.97 9.46 7.16
C THR A 136 13.04 10.46 6.48
N SER A 137 12.83 10.34 5.18
CA SER A 137 11.86 11.14 4.46
C SER A 137 11.28 10.40 3.25
N LEU A 138 10.09 10.81 2.82
CA LEU A 138 9.46 10.38 1.59
C LEU A 138 9.35 11.55 0.62
N LYS A 139 9.54 11.29 -0.67
CA LYS A 139 9.19 12.22 -1.74
C LYS A 139 7.69 12.20 -1.93
N VAL A 140 7.09 13.36 -2.09
CA VAL A 140 5.68 13.51 -2.46
C VAL A 140 5.61 13.93 -3.92
N ILE A 141 5.09 13.06 -4.77
CA ILE A 141 5.03 13.24 -6.20
C ILE A 141 3.56 13.20 -6.64
N VAL A 142 3.14 14.11 -7.47
CA VAL A 142 1.79 14.12 -8.06
C VAL A 142 1.92 14.30 -9.56
N ASP A 143 1.34 13.38 -10.33
CA ASP A 143 1.41 13.34 -11.79
C ASP A 143 2.85 13.41 -12.33
N GLY A 144 3.77 12.74 -11.65
CA GLY A 144 5.20 12.74 -11.98
C GLY A 144 5.97 13.98 -11.55
N LYS A 145 5.31 14.99 -10.97
CA LYS A 145 5.96 16.21 -10.47
C LYS A 145 6.25 16.07 -8.98
N ASN A 146 7.51 16.21 -8.60
CA ASN A 146 7.90 16.26 -7.18
C ASN A 146 7.43 17.58 -6.55
N LEU A 147 6.57 17.49 -5.53
CA LEU A 147 6.04 18.64 -4.78
C LEU A 147 6.86 18.92 -3.51
N GLY A 148 7.76 18.02 -3.12
CA GLY A 148 8.59 18.18 -1.93
C GLY A 148 8.86 16.87 -1.21
N THR A 149 9.31 17.00 0.04
CA THR A 149 9.60 15.88 0.93
C THR A 149 8.77 15.95 2.19
N LEU A 150 8.40 14.79 2.69
CA LEU A 150 7.76 14.59 3.98
C LEU A 150 8.77 13.98 4.94
N ASP A 151 9.28 14.80 5.85
CA ASP A 151 10.24 14.36 6.86
C ASP A 151 9.55 13.54 7.96
N LEU A 152 10.13 12.40 8.28
CA LEU A 152 9.61 11.42 9.22
C LEU A 152 10.58 11.23 10.37
N SER A 153 10.08 11.40 11.58
CA SER A 153 10.83 11.11 12.79
C SER A 153 10.85 9.61 13.08
N ASN A 154 11.91 9.16 13.76
CA ASN A 154 11.96 7.82 14.32
C ASN A 154 10.78 7.60 15.28
N THR A 155 9.98 6.58 15.02
CA THR A 155 8.80 6.24 15.81
C THR A 155 9.07 5.12 16.83
N GLN A 156 10.29 4.58 16.89
CA GLN A 156 10.67 3.43 17.73
C GLN A 156 9.77 2.20 17.51
N ASN A 157 9.38 1.97 16.26
CA ASN A 157 8.41 0.95 15.84
C ASN A 157 6.96 1.17 16.33
N GLU A 158 6.64 2.34 16.86
CA GLU A 158 5.26 2.71 17.12
C GLU A 158 4.63 3.37 15.89
N TRP A 159 3.32 3.27 15.76
CA TRP A 159 2.61 3.92 14.67
C TRP A 159 2.36 5.40 14.97
N SER A 160 2.70 6.28 14.04
CA SER A 160 2.54 7.73 14.15
C SER A 160 1.91 8.32 12.90
N ASN A 161 1.37 9.52 13.02
CA ASN A 161 0.85 10.28 11.89
C ASN A 161 1.82 11.40 11.52
N ARG A 162 1.91 11.68 10.23
CA ARG A 162 2.61 12.84 9.71
C ARG A 162 1.83 13.44 8.55
N GLN A 163 1.87 14.75 8.43
CA GLN A 163 1.19 15.46 7.35
C GLN A 163 2.10 16.50 6.69
N VAL A 164 1.80 16.82 5.45
CA VAL A 164 2.41 17.88 4.66
C VAL A 164 1.36 18.57 3.81
N ASP A 165 1.48 19.89 3.67
CA ASP A 165 0.61 20.66 2.80
C ASP A 165 1.02 20.48 1.34
N VAL A 166 0.04 20.31 0.46
CA VAL A 166 0.19 20.17 -0.98
C VAL A 166 -0.81 21.06 -1.71
N GLU A 167 -0.38 21.67 -2.81
CA GLU A 167 -1.28 22.39 -3.71
C GLU A 167 -1.72 21.46 -4.84
N LEU A 168 -3.02 21.20 -4.94
CA LEU A 168 -3.61 20.32 -5.94
C LEU A 168 -4.66 21.06 -6.76
N THR A 169 -4.73 20.71 -8.03
CA THR A 169 -5.78 21.22 -8.94
C THR A 169 -6.99 20.29 -8.91
N LYS A 170 -8.13 20.80 -9.36
CA LYS A 170 -9.32 19.98 -9.57
C LYS A 170 -9.04 18.89 -10.60
N GLY A 171 -9.44 17.66 -10.31
CA GLY A 171 -9.37 16.55 -11.26
C GLY A 171 -8.85 15.26 -10.66
N LYS A 172 -8.51 14.36 -11.55
CA LYS A 172 -7.95 13.04 -11.24
C LYS A 172 -6.45 13.12 -11.28
N HIS A 173 -5.80 12.58 -10.24
CA HIS A 173 -4.37 12.65 -10.05
C HIS A 173 -3.80 11.30 -9.64
N THR A 174 -2.55 11.06 -9.99
CA THR A 174 -1.72 9.98 -9.44
C THR A 174 -0.85 10.56 -8.33
N LEU A 175 -1.15 10.22 -7.08
CA LEU A 175 -0.30 10.51 -5.94
C LEU A 175 0.72 9.39 -5.78
N GLU A 176 1.99 9.76 -5.66
CA GLU A 176 3.08 8.81 -5.42
C GLU A 176 3.88 9.21 -4.18
N LEU A 177 4.18 8.22 -3.35
CA LEU A 177 5.17 8.35 -2.28
C LEU A 177 6.38 7.51 -2.64
N GLY A 178 7.53 8.15 -2.76
CA GLY A 178 8.80 7.50 -3.05
C GLY A 178 9.76 7.59 -1.87
N GLY A 179 10.47 6.52 -1.56
CA GLY A 179 11.51 6.54 -0.53
C GLY A 179 12.65 7.46 -0.94
N ASN A 180 13.10 8.32 -0.03
CA ASN A 180 14.16 9.29 -0.29
C ASN A 180 15.52 8.85 0.28
N THR A 181 15.52 7.99 1.28
CA THR A 181 16.73 7.49 1.96
C THR A 181 16.80 5.96 1.91
N ALA A 182 17.92 5.39 2.33
CA ALA A 182 18.08 3.95 2.44
C ALA A 182 17.25 3.32 3.58
N PHE A 183 16.69 4.13 4.47
CA PHE A 183 15.96 3.66 5.64
C PHE A 183 14.49 3.38 5.28
N PRO A 184 13.99 2.18 5.63
CA PRO A 184 12.64 1.77 5.26
C PRO A 184 11.58 2.46 6.10
N VAL A 185 10.44 2.69 5.47
CA VAL A 185 9.20 3.16 6.10
C VAL A 185 8.15 2.10 5.89
N ALA A 186 7.36 1.81 6.93
CA ALA A 186 6.12 1.08 6.82
C ALA A 186 4.95 2.08 6.77
N LEU A 187 3.98 1.82 5.89
CA LEU A 187 2.75 2.59 5.76
C LEU A 187 1.54 1.71 6.05
N ASN A 188 0.61 2.22 6.86
CA ASN A 188 -0.70 1.62 7.07
C ASN A 188 -1.74 2.23 6.12
N TRP A 189 -1.81 3.56 6.07
CA TRP A 189 -2.75 4.28 5.21
C TRP A 189 -2.25 5.69 4.89
N ILE A 190 -2.88 6.27 3.87
CA ILE A 190 -2.73 7.68 3.49
C ILE A 190 -4.10 8.34 3.42
N ARG A 191 -4.16 9.66 3.51
CA ARG A 191 -5.40 10.44 3.39
C ARG A 191 -5.10 11.85 2.89
N ILE A 192 -5.93 12.36 1.97
CA ILE A 192 -5.95 13.78 1.60
C ILE A 192 -7.14 14.44 2.28
N THR A 193 -6.92 15.57 2.95
CA THR A 193 -7.97 16.36 3.60
C THR A 193 -7.91 17.83 3.15
N ASN A 194 -9.02 18.54 3.27
CA ASN A 194 -9.05 20.00 3.12
C ASN A 194 -8.26 20.63 4.28
N ASN A 195 -7.50 21.68 3.99
CA ASN A 195 -6.91 22.55 5.01
C ASN A 195 -7.94 23.51 5.59
#